data_3714fe352bb1bb4d99e459fad9315250
#
_entry.id   3714fe352bb1bb4d99e459fad9315250
#
_cell.length_a   1.000
_cell.length_b   1.000
_cell.length_c   1.000
_cell.angle_alpha   90.00
_cell.angle_beta   90.00
_cell.angle_gamma   90.00
#
_symmetry.space_group_name_H-M   'P 1'
#
loop_
_entity.id
_entity.type
_entity.pdbx_description
1 polymer ?
#
loop_
_entity_poly.entity_id
_entity_poly.type
_entity_poly.pdbx_seq_one_letter_code
_entity_poly.pdbx_strand_id
1 'polypeptide(L)'
;MPFHIRLLALMALLLGGCALPPRPENLLLEAASSSTSIPPATLVTDGGFCVALNEQGRLLTQPCDLEPNQLFIWDAGALLLAQGCLIATGTDGLVVGGCENDSHQWQWQGDRLFNRQVSLCLDVAGRRHRSAVPLRLAECYGGANQSFTWTPTGSLLERLMPPSSIW
;
A
#
# COMPACT_ATOMS: atom_id res chain seq x y z
N MET A 1 8.86 50.14 -69.06
CA MET A 1 7.70 49.90 -69.94
C MET A 1 6.79 48.89 -69.26
N PRO A 2 5.51 49.11 -69.35
CA PRO A 2 4.55 48.76 -68.31
C PRO A 2 3.84 47.43 -68.53
N PHE A 3 3.18 46.89 -67.50
CA PHE A 3 1.84 46.38 -67.72
C PHE A 3 1.11 46.18 -66.38
N HIS A 4 0.14 47.04 -66.24
CA HIS A 4 -0.92 46.88 -65.21
C HIS A 4 -1.84 45.73 -65.66
N ILE A 5 -2.13 44.83 -64.76
CA ILE A 5 -3.36 44.06 -64.82
C ILE A 5 -4.01 44.08 -63.44
N ARG A 6 -5.12 44.80 -63.39
CA ARG A 6 -6.11 44.77 -62.32
C ARG A 6 -6.81 43.41 -62.38
N LEU A 7 -6.92 42.75 -61.29
CA LEU A 7 -7.95 41.73 -61.16
C LEU A 7 -8.67 41.90 -59.80
N LEU A 8 -9.86 42.37 -59.90
CA LEU A 8 -10.88 42.31 -58.88
C LEU A 8 -11.28 40.86 -58.67
N ALA A 9 -11.22 40.34 -57.48
CA ALA A 9 -11.89 39.10 -57.15
C ALA A 9 -12.41 39.12 -55.72
N LEU A 10 -13.68 39.27 -55.66
CA LEU A 10 -14.66 38.67 -54.77
C LEU A 10 -14.23 38.34 -53.33
N MET A 11 -14.77 39.16 -52.45
CA MET A 11 -14.95 38.94 -51.05
C MET A 11 -16.06 37.87 -50.85
N ALA A 12 -15.70 36.62 -50.54
CA ALA A 12 -16.64 35.64 -50.05
C ALA A 12 -16.50 35.57 -48.53
N LEU A 13 -17.42 36.20 -47.85
CA LEU A 13 -17.66 35.99 -46.42
C LEU A 13 -18.17 34.55 -46.20
N LEU A 14 -17.28 33.67 -45.78
CA LEU A 14 -17.70 32.42 -45.13
C LEU A 14 -17.73 32.64 -43.66
N LEU A 15 -18.92 32.83 -43.14
CA LEU A 15 -19.23 32.71 -41.70
C LEU A 15 -19.08 31.23 -41.33
N GLY A 16 -17.84 30.82 -41.12
CA GLY A 16 -17.52 29.53 -40.43
C GLY A 16 -17.76 29.69 -38.95
N GLY A 17 -18.92 29.29 -38.49
CA GLY A 17 -19.16 29.16 -37.06
C GLY A 17 -18.12 28.21 -36.46
N CYS A 18 -17.20 28.73 -35.65
CA CYS A 18 -16.37 27.91 -34.77
C CYS A 18 -17.29 27.26 -33.73
N ALA A 19 -17.75 26.05 -34.04
CA ALA A 19 -18.30 25.20 -33.00
C ALA A 19 -17.12 24.83 -32.09
N LEU A 20 -17.12 25.39 -30.89
CA LEU A 20 -16.21 25.00 -29.82
C LEU A 20 -16.43 23.51 -29.55
N PRO A 21 -15.37 22.68 -29.48
CA PRO A 21 -15.53 21.31 -29.06
C PRO A 21 -16.11 21.27 -27.66
N PRO A 22 -16.95 20.29 -27.34
CA PRO A 22 -17.51 20.15 -26.00
C PRO A 22 -16.38 20.09 -24.99
N ARG A 23 -16.49 20.89 -23.96
CA ARG A 23 -15.54 21.01 -22.86
C ARG A 23 -15.38 19.63 -22.19
N PRO A 24 -14.17 19.09 -22.03
CA PRO A 24 -13.99 17.78 -21.42
C PRO A 24 -14.10 17.85 -19.89
N GLU A 25 -15.16 18.45 -19.37
CA GLU A 25 -15.37 18.51 -17.91
C GLU A 25 -15.79 17.16 -17.34
N ASN A 26 -16.30 16.25 -18.15
CA ASN A 26 -16.74 14.94 -17.67
C ASN A 26 -15.61 13.88 -17.62
N LEU A 27 -14.49 14.12 -18.32
CA LEU A 27 -13.37 13.18 -18.30
C LEU A 27 -12.54 13.25 -17.01
N LEU A 28 -12.58 14.36 -16.28
CA LEU A 28 -11.87 14.51 -15.02
C LEU A 28 -12.61 13.89 -13.82
N LEU A 29 -13.94 13.72 -13.92
CA LEU A 29 -14.71 13.07 -12.87
C LEU A 29 -14.65 11.54 -12.95
N GLU A 30 -14.48 10.97 -14.12
CA GLU A 30 -14.36 9.51 -14.26
C GLU A 30 -12.94 9.01 -13.92
N ALA A 31 -11.91 9.82 -14.11
CA ALA A 31 -10.53 9.47 -13.73
C ALA A 31 -10.29 9.50 -12.20
N ALA A 32 -11.15 10.17 -11.44
CA ALA A 32 -11.03 10.26 -9.98
C ALA A 32 -11.65 9.06 -9.24
N SER A 33 -12.37 8.18 -9.94
CA SER A 33 -13.11 7.06 -9.31
C SER A 33 -12.40 5.71 -9.35
N SER A 34 -11.18 5.63 -9.86
CA SER A 34 -10.43 4.37 -9.96
C SER A 34 -9.11 4.38 -9.19
N SER A 35 -9.03 5.11 -8.09
CA SER A 35 -8.02 4.81 -7.09
C SER A 35 -8.42 3.49 -6.43
N THR A 36 -7.97 2.38 -6.99
CA THR A 36 -8.01 1.09 -6.31
C THR A 36 -7.08 1.22 -5.12
N SER A 37 -7.57 1.79 -4.02
CA SER A 37 -6.83 1.86 -2.77
C SER A 37 -6.64 0.43 -2.31
N ILE A 38 -5.40 0.01 -2.20
CA ILE A 38 -5.04 -1.29 -1.62
C ILE A 38 -5.59 -1.27 -0.18
N PRO A 39 -6.52 -2.17 0.18
CA PRO A 39 -7.11 -2.14 1.50
C PRO A 39 -6.03 -2.44 2.55
N PRO A 40 -5.99 -1.70 3.66
CA PRO A 40 -5.10 -2.01 4.75
C PRO A 40 -5.43 -3.39 5.35
N ALA A 41 -4.43 -4.02 5.92
CA ALA A 41 -4.55 -5.33 6.54
C ALA A 41 -3.78 -5.37 7.85
N THR A 42 -4.10 -6.31 8.69
CA THR A 42 -3.27 -6.68 9.83
C THR A 42 -2.34 -7.83 9.47
N LEU A 43 -1.16 -7.81 10.06
CA LEU A 43 -0.20 -8.91 9.99
C LEU A 43 -0.33 -9.73 11.28
N VAL A 44 -0.96 -10.91 11.17
CA VAL A 44 -1.28 -11.76 12.32
C VAL A 44 -0.23 -12.87 12.44
N THR A 45 0.34 -13.05 13.63
CA THR A 45 1.28 -14.13 13.95
C THR A 45 0.56 -15.48 14.08
N ASP A 46 1.27 -16.60 13.98
CA ASP A 46 0.71 -17.93 14.24
C ASP A 46 0.05 -18.05 15.63
N GLY A 47 0.52 -17.31 16.61
CA GLY A 47 -0.08 -17.23 17.95
C GLY A 47 -1.34 -16.37 18.04
N GLY A 48 -1.85 -15.82 16.95
CA GLY A 48 -3.07 -15.00 16.92
C GLY A 48 -2.90 -13.56 17.40
N PHE A 49 -1.68 -13.06 17.54
CA PHE A 49 -1.39 -11.67 17.87
C PHE A 49 -1.11 -10.86 16.62
N CYS A 50 -1.53 -9.60 16.61
CA CYS A 50 -1.19 -8.66 15.55
C CYS A 50 0.19 -8.04 15.77
N VAL A 51 0.89 -7.82 14.67
CA VAL A 51 2.11 -7.00 14.67
C VAL A 51 1.71 -5.53 14.76
N ALA A 52 2.34 -4.81 15.66
CA ALA A 52 2.07 -3.40 15.90
C ALA A 52 3.35 -2.59 16.04
N LEU A 53 3.32 -1.34 15.60
CA LEU A 53 4.38 -0.37 15.84
C LEU A 53 4.10 0.35 17.17
N ASN A 54 5.04 0.33 18.11
CA ASN A 54 4.88 1.07 19.36
C ASN A 54 5.36 2.53 19.20
N GLU A 55 5.16 3.34 20.22
CA GLU A 55 5.56 4.76 20.27
C GLU A 55 7.08 4.96 20.13
N GLN A 56 7.88 3.97 20.45
CA GLN A 56 9.34 3.99 20.29
C GLN A 56 9.79 3.55 18.89
N GLY A 57 8.86 3.36 17.94
CA GLY A 57 9.17 2.94 16.57
C GLY A 57 9.62 1.47 16.43
N ARG A 58 9.30 0.61 17.41
CA ARG A 58 9.63 -0.82 17.36
C ARG A 58 8.41 -1.65 17.08
N LEU A 59 8.57 -2.67 16.25
CA LEU A 59 7.54 -3.68 16.02
C LEU A 59 7.49 -4.68 17.17
N LEU A 60 6.29 -4.96 17.63
CA LEU A 60 6.00 -5.97 18.65
C LEU A 60 4.63 -6.60 18.45
N THR A 61 4.38 -7.71 19.12
CA THR A 61 3.08 -8.37 19.11
C THR A 61 2.11 -7.70 20.08
N GLN A 62 0.85 -7.53 19.68
CA GLN A 62 -0.25 -7.00 20.51
C GLN A 62 -1.55 -7.78 20.22
N PRO A 63 -2.55 -7.74 21.11
CA PRO A 63 -3.89 -8.16 20.77
C PRO A 63 -4.37 -7.40 19.52
N CYS A 64 -5.12 -8.08 18.64
CA CYS A 64 -5.65 -7.44 17.44
C CYS A 64 -6.85 -6.55 17.81
N ASP A 65 -6.72 -5.25 17.60
CA ASP A 65 -7.74 -4.23 17.92
C ASP A 65 -8.01 -3.29 16.73
N LEU A 66 -7.32 -3.50 15.60
CA LEU A 66 -7.44 -2.69 14.38
C LEU A 66 -6.99 -1.22 14.54
N GLU A 67 -6.23 -0.92 15.58
CA GLU A 67 -5.66 0.41 15.75
C GLU A 67 -4.70 0.75 14.59
N PRO A 68 -4.55 2.04 14.23
CA PRO A 68 -3.75 2.46 13.08
C PRO A 68 -2.30 1.94 13.08
N ASN A 69 -1.73 1.70 14.25
CA ASN A 69 -0.38 1.14 14.41
C ASN A 69 -0.26 -0.36 14.10
N GLN A 70 -1.39 -1.04 13.84
CA GLN A 70 -1.47 -2.44 13.42
C GLN A 70 -1.82 -2.60 11.94
N LEU A 71 -2.06 -1.48 11.24
CA LEU A 71 -2.50 -1.50 9.85
C LEU A 71 -1.31 -1.37 8.92
N PHE A 72 -1.23 -2.31 7.99
CA PHE A 72 -0.20 -2.38 6.98
C PHE A 72 -0.83 -2.31 5.59
N ILE A 73 -0.07 -1.75 4.65
CA ILE A 73 -0.38 -1.80 3.23
C ILE A 73 0.78 -2.49 2.52
N TRP A 74 0.44 -3.44 1.65
CA TRP A 74 1.43 -4.08 0.78
C TRP A 74 1.46 -3.39 -0.57
N ASP A 75 2.58 -2.81 -0.95
CA ASP A 75 2.76 -2.18 -2.25
C ASP A 75 4.07 -2.65 -2.90
N ALA A 76 3.97 -3.48 -3.93
CA ALA A 76 5.07 -3.93 -4.78
C ALA A 76 6.34 -4.38 -4.02
N GLY A 77 6.20 -4.98 -2.84
CA GLY A 77 7.31 -5.41 -1.99
C GLY A 77 7.70 -4.41 -0.91
N ALA A 78 7.03 -3.28 -0.81
CA ALA A 78 7.07 -2.43 0.37
C ALA A 78 5.99 -2.84 1.37
N LEU A 79 6.32 -2.81 2.63
CA LEU A 79 5.39 -3.01 3.73
C LEU A 79 5.23 -1.67 4.44
N LEU A 80 4.11 -0.99 4.17
CA LEU A 80 3.85 0.37 4.63
C LEU A 80 3.04 0.35 5.93
N LEU A 81 3.35 1.29 6.81
CA LEU A 81 2.57 1.68 7.99
C LEU A 81 2.24 3.17 7.88
N ALA A 82 1.41 3.69 8.76
CA ALA A 82 1.05 5.11 8.78
C ALA A 82 2.28 6.04 8.92
N GLN A 83 3.35 5.59 9.55
CA GLN A 83 4.57 6.35 9.82
C GLN A 83 5.65 6.20 8.74
N GLY A 84 5.47 5.31 7.75
CA GLY A 84 6.43 5.03 6.70
C GLY A 84 6.53 3.55 6.34
N CYS A 85 7.62 3.16 5.72
CA CYS A 85 7.88 1.80 5.30
C CYS A 85 8.72 1.02 6.31
N LEU A 86 8.44 -0.27 6.44
CA LEU A 86 9.28 -1.18 7.18
C LEU A 86 10.55 -1.49 6.38
N ILE A 87 11.68 -1.17 6.95
CA ILE A 87 13.01 -1.32 6.34
C ILE A 87 13.84 -2.27 7.21
N ALA A 88 14.54 -3.20 6.55
CA ALA A 88 15.56 -4.03 7.18
C ALA A 88 16.92 -3.31 7.13
N THR A 89 17.57 -3.14 8.27
CA THR A 89 18.89 -2.51 8.37
C THR A 89 19.89 -3.48 8.96
N GLY A 90 20.87 -3.91 8.15
CA GLY A 90 21.88 -4.88 8.60
C GLY A 90 21.29 -6.24 8.97
N THR A 91 21.91 -6.92 9.93
CA THR A 91 21.58 -8.29 10.28
C THR A 91 20.40 -8.46 11.24
N ASP A 92 20.07 -7.46 12.05
CA ASP A 92 19.03 -7.59 13.09
C ASP A 92 18.07 -6.39 13.17
N GLY A 93 18.33 -5.36 12.39
CA GLY A 93 17.61 -4.08 12.49
C GLY A 93 16.32 -4.06 11.70
N LEU A 94 15.23 -3.68 12.37
CA LEU A 94 13.98 -3.27 11.77
C LEU A 94 13.70 -1.83 12.14
N VAL A 95 13.50 -0.97 11.14
CA VAL A 95 13.13 0.43 11.34
C VAL A 95 11.93 0.79 10.49
N VAL A 96 11.18 1.79 10.91
CA VAL A 96 10.16 2.42 10.08
C VAL A 96 10.68 3.78 9.66
N GLY A 97 10.74 4.03 8.36
CA GLY A 97 11.34 5.21 7.76
C GLY A 97 10.72 5.58 6.43
N GLY A 98 11.38 6.47 5.68
CA GLY A 98 10.90 6.88 4.36
C GLY A 98 10.75 5.70 3.39
N CYS A 99 9.73 5.77 2.54
CA CYS A 99 9.48 4.76 1.51
C CYS A 99 10.32 5.05 0.25
N GLU A 100 11.61 4.87 0.33
CA GLU A 100 12.55 5.04 -0.77
C GLU A 100 12.85 3.66 -1.45
N ASN A 101 13.76 3.66 -2.41
CA ASN A 101 14.05 2.48 -3.23
C ASN A 101 14.38 1.21 -2.43
N ASP A 102 15.00 1.33 -1.28
CA ASP A 102 15.40 0.18 -0.44
C ASP A 102 14.26 -0.39 0.40
N SER A 103 13.10 0.28 0.48
CA SER A 103 11.95 -0.21 1.22
C SER A 103 11.21 -1.36 0.52
N HIS A 104 11.37 -1.51 -0.80
CA HIS A 104 10.70 -2.52 -1.63
C HIS A 104 11.48 -3.86 -1.67
N GLN A 105 11.89 -4.34 -0.52
CA GLN A 105 12.72 -5.54 -0.42
C GLN A 105 12.02 -6.74 0.21
N TRP A 106 10.75 -6.58 0.57
CA TRP A 106 10.00 -7.66 1.18
C TRP A 106 9.37 -8.56 0.12
N GLN A 107 9.28 -9.84 0.45
CA GLN A 107 8.69 -10.87 -0.38
C GLN A 107 8.00 -11.91 0.49
N TRP A 108 6.80 -12.30 0.11
CA TRP A 108 6.14 -13.46 0.68
C TRP A 108 6.79 -14.76 0.17
N GLN A 109 7.17 -15.63 1.08
CA GLN A 109 7.62 -16.99 0.81
C GLN A 109 6.72 -17.97 1.58
N GLY A 110 5.60 -18.34 0.97
CA GLY A 110 4.52 -19.03 1.68
C GLY A 110 3.90 -18.09 2.72
N ASP A 111 3.98 -18.44 3.98
CA ASP A 111 3.50 -17.67 5.14
C ASP A 111 4.58 -16.80 5.81
N ARG A 112 5.76 -16.67 5.19
CA ARG A 112 6.89 -15.91 5.73
C ARG A 112 7.13 -14.62 4.97
N LEU A 113 7.50 -13.58 5.69
CA LEU A 113 7.99 -12.32 5.14
C LEU A 113 9.53 -12.36 5.09
N PHE A 114 10.05 -12.54 3.89
CA PHE A 114 11.48 -12.56 3.59
C PHE A 114 11.93 -11.18 3.09
N ASN A 115 13.05 -10.69 3.61
CA ASN A 115 13.68 -9.49 3.12
C ASN A 115 14.86 -9.84 2.21
N ARG A 116 14.80 -9.42 0.95
CA ARG A 116 15.79 -9.75 -0.08
C ARG A 116 17.15 -9.08 0.13
N GLN A 117 17.16 -7.89 0.73
CA GLN A 117 18.40 -7.12 0.91
C GLN A 117 19.34 -7.77 1.92
N VAL A 118 18.78 -8.27 3.01
CA VAL A 118 19.55 -8.87 4.10
C VAL A 118 19.45 -10.41 4.13
N SER A 119 18.61 -11.00 3.26
CA SER A 119 18.38 -12.45 3.17
C SER A 119 17.89 -13.08 4.48
N LEU A 120 17.06 -12.36 5.22
CA LEU A 120 16.49 -12.78 6.50
C LEU A 120 14.96 -12.74 6.47
N CYS A 121 14.33 -13.47 7.38
CA CYS A 121 12.89 -13.47 7.59
C CYS A 121 12.49 -12.64 8.81
N LEU A 122 11.29 -12.05 8.75
CA LEU A 122 10.64 -11.48 9.92
C LEU A 122 10.38 -12.59 10.95
N ASP A 123 10.65 -12.33 12.22
CA ASP A 123 10.66 -13.32 13.29
C ASP A 123 10.12 -12.71 14.60
N VAL A 124 9.21 -13.42 15.25
CA VAL A 124 8.78 -13.09 16.62
C VAL A 124 9.82 -13.63 17.59
N ALA A 125 10.49 -12.77 18.35
CA ALA A 125 11.62 -13.14 19.17
C ALA A 125 11.27 -14.23 20.20
N GLY A 126 12.11 -15.26 20.28
CA GLY A 126 12.05 -16.28 21.32
C GLY A 126 10.87 -17.24 21.25
N ARG A 127 10.20 -17.37 20.10
CA ARG A 127 9.07 -18.31 19.86
C ARG A 127 7.94 -18.16 20.88
N ARG A 128 7.62 -16.92 21.26
CA ARG A 128 6.63 -16.63 22.32
C ARG A 128 5.33 -16.15 21.73
N HIS A 129 4.27 -16.91 21.90
CA HIS A 129 2.90 -16.53 21.51
C HIS A 129 2.24 -15.72 22.62
N ARG A 130 2.64 -14.46 22.78
CA ARG A 130 2.07 -13.52 23.76
C ARG A 130 2.23 -12.08 23.29
N SER A 131 1.56 -11.14 23.97
CA SER A 131 1.70 -9.71 23.75
C SER A 131 3.08 -9.19 24.17
N ALA A 132 3.47 -8.05 23.58
CA ALA A 132 4.70 -7.31 23.85
C ALA A 132 6.00 -8.07 23.55
N VAL A 133 5.96 -9.01 22.61
CA VAL A 133 7.17 -9.69 22.13
C VAL A 133 7.70 -8.90 20.92
N PRO A 134 8.98 -8.48 20.94
CA PRO A 134 9.55 -7.75 19.82
C PRO A 134 9.69 -8.63 18.59
N LEU A 135 9.54 -8.00 17.42
CA LEU A 135 9.91 -8.61 16.15
C LEU A 135 11.37 -8.27 15.83
N ARG A 136 12.00 -9.16 15.09
CA ARG A 136 13.39 -9.06 14.64
C ARG A 136 13.55 -9.69 13.27
N LEU A 137 14.75 -9.64 12.73
CA LEU A 137 15.17 -10.43 11.59
C LEU A 137 15.91 -11.69 12.09
N ALA A 138 15.70 -12.82 11.42
CA ALA A 138 16.40 -14.07 11.70
C ALA A 138 16.54 -14.91 10.42
N GLU A 139 17.43 -15.89 10.42
CA GLU A 139 17.51 -16.88 9.35
C GLU A 139 16.13 -17.52 9.12
N CYS A 140 15.80 -17.79 7.87
CA CYS A 140 14.53 -18.40 7.49
C CYS A 140 14.56 -19.91 7.75
N TYR A 141 14.03 -20.35 8.88
CA TYR A 141 14.00 -21.77 9.27
C TYR A 141 12.60 -22.40 9.29
N GLY A 142 11.55 -21.58 9.02
CA GLY A 142 10.17 -22.07 8.92
C GLY A 142 9.52 -22.44 10.24
N GLY A 143 9.93 -21.85 11.34
CA GLY A 143 9.26 -22.01 12.64
C GLY A 143 7.97 -21.18 12.71
N ALA A 144 7.04 -21.57 13.59
CA ALA A 144 5.76 -20.89 13.82
C ALA A 144 5.90 -19.39 14.13
N ASN A 145 7.00 -18.98 14.74
CA ASN A 145 7.30 -17.56 15.01
C ASN A 145 7.77 -16.76 13.78
N GLN A 146 7.88 -17.40 12.62
CA GLN A 146 8.09 -16.76 11.31
C GLN A 146 6.87 -16.90 10.40
N SER A 147 5.80 -17.51 10.89
CA SER A 147 4.53 -17.66 10.17
C SER A 147 3.61 -16.48 10.46
N PHE A 148 3.16 -15.83 9.39
CA PHE A 148 2.27 -14.67 9.45
C PHE A 148 1.12 -14.83 8.47
N THR A 149 -0.04 -14.31 8.86
CA THR A 149 -1.22 -14.23 8.02
C THR A 149 -1.53 -12.78 7.70
N TRP A 150 -1.67 -12.46 6.41
CA TRP A 150 -2.16 -11.18 5.94
C TRP A 150 -3.68 -11.16 6.00
N THR A 151 -4.26 -10.33 6.88
CA THR A 151 -5.70 -10.29 7.11
C THR A 151 -6.25 -8.90 6.75
N PRO A 152 -6.90 -8.74 5.59
CA PRO A 152 -7.52 -7.48 5.20
C PRO A 152 -8.55 -7.00 6.23
N THR A 153 -8.57 -5.70 6.53
CA THR A 153 -9.46 -5.12 7.55
C THR A 153 -10.95 -5.34 7.24
N GLY A 154 -11.34 -5.34 5.98
CA GLY A 154 -12.71 -5.62 5.55
C GLY A 154 -13.21 -6.99 6.01
N SER A 155 -12.36 -8.02 6.00
CA SER A 155 -12.72 -9.38 6.44
C SER A 155 -12.88 -9.49 7.96
N LEU A 156 -12.18 -8.65 8.73
CA LEU A 156 -12.31 -8.61 10.18
C LEU A 156 -13.58 -7.86 10.61
N LEU A 157 -13.89 -6.75 9.95
CA LEU A 157 -15.14 -6.02 10.18
C LEU A 157 -16.36 -6.88 9.86
N GLU A 158 -16.31 -7.69 8.82
CA GLU A 158 -17.38 -8.61 8.45
C GLU A 158 -17.58 -9.73 9.50
N ARG A 159 -16.53 -10.17 10.17
CA ARG A 159 -16.61 -11.13 11.29
C ARG A 159 -17.11 -10.52 12.58
N LEU A 160 -16.90 -9.22 12.79
CA LEU A 160 -17.32 -8.51 14.00
C LEU A 160 -18.75 -7.94 13.89
N MET A 161 -19.26 -7.77 12.67
CA MET A 161 -20.64 -7.39 12.46
C MET A 161 -21.52 -8.65 12.46
N PRO A 162 -22.52 -8.76 13.36
CA PRO A 162 -23.52 -9.82 13.24
C PRO A 162 -24.21 -9.66 11.90
N PRO A 163 -24.58 -10.74 11.21
CA PRO A 163 -25.36 -10.65 9.99
C PRO A 163 -26.58 -9.78 10.29
N SER A 164 -26.67 -8.64 9.61
CA SER A 164 -27.85 -7.81 9.68
C SER A 164 -29.03 -8.67 9.29
N SER A 165 -29.82 -9.07 10.27
CA SER A 165 -31.09 -9.73 10.06
C SER A 165 -31.95 -8.76 9.26
N ILE A 166 -32.03 -9.03 7.97
CA ILE A 166 -32.98 -8.38 7.06
C ILE A 166 -34.37 -8.84 7.50
N TRP A 167 -35.11 -7.92 8.10
CA TRP A 167 -36.55 -8.03 8.35
C TRP A 167 -37.30 -7.48 7.15
#